data_fb573d927546cb6efc52ba908cc9a837
#
_entry.id   fb573d927546cb6efc52ba908cc9a837
#
_cell.length_a   1.000
_cell.length_b   1.000
_cell.length_c   1.000
_cell.angle_alpha   90.00
_cell.angle_beta   90.00
_cell.angle_gamma   90.00
#
_symmetry.space_group_name_H-M   'P 1'
#
loop_
_entity.id
_entity.type
_entity.pdbx_description
1 polymer ?
#
loop_
_entity_poly.entity_id
_entity_poly.type
_entity_poly.pdbx_seq_one_letter_code
_entity_poly.pdbx_strand_id
1 'polypeptide(L)'
;MRLGYVTHSLRSCWNHGNAHFLRGVLRELIAKGHEVEAYEPSHPWSVQNLVEDHGEAGLAPYREAYPELRSRTYEDFLELDLPLSNADMVIVHEWNEPWLVAALGRKRRRGARYTLLFHDTHHRAVSDPEAIRRFDLDGYDGVLAFGETLAEIYRRWGWGRRVFVWHEAADTSLFHPPKGETERQGLVWIGNWGDDERSAELETFLLRPAQAVGLPLDIYGVRYPDGAQQALARHVA
;
A
#
# COMPACT_ATOMS: atom_id res chain seq x y z
N MET A 1 4.21 0.23 -23.12
CA MET A 1 4.19 -1.12 -22.51
C MET A 1 2.86 -1.33 -21.83
N ARG A 2 2.40 -2.57 -21.75
CA ARG A 2 1.23 -2.98 -20.99
C ARG A 2 1.68 -3.51 -19.64
N LEU A 3 1.23 -2.87 -18.56
CA LEU A 3 1.59 -3.23 -17.19
C LEU A 3 0.34 -3.71 -16.43
N GLY A 4 0.47 -4.87 -15.82
CA GLY A 4 -0.49 -5.38 -14.85
C GLY A 4 0.03 -5.21 -13.44
N TYR A 5 -0.76 -4.63 -12.53
CA TYR A 5 -0.38 -4.51 -11.14
C TYR A 5 -1.38 -5.27 -10.26
N VAL A 6 -0.94 -6.37 -9.66
CA VAL A 6 -1.77 -7.20 -8.78
C VAL A 6 -1.59 -6.70 -7.35
N THR A 7 -2.65 -6.15 -6.78
CA THR A 7 -2.66 -5.52 -5.45
C THR A 7 -3.81 -6.02 -4.60
N HIS A 8 -3.71 -5.78 -3.29
CA HIS A 8 -4.81 -6.02 -2.36
C HIS A 8 -6.01 -5.11 -2.64
N SER A 9 -5.78 -3.80 -2.78
CA SER A 9 -6.80 -2.83 -3.19
C SER A 9 -6.17 -1.55 -3.76
N LEU A 10 -6.74 -1.07 -4.85
CA LEU A 10 -6.52 0.26 -5.41
C LEU A 10 -7.65 1.23 -5.03
N ARG A 11 -8.90 0.71 -4.96
CA ARG A 11 -10.12 1.48 -4.75
C ARG A 11 -10.27 2.00 -3.33
N SER A 12 -9.69 1.30 -2.34
CA SER A 12 -9.77 1.67 -0.93
C SER A 12 -8.38 1.89 -0.33
N CYS A 13 -8.28 2.91 0.50
CA CYS A 13 -7.13 3.15 1.36
C CYS A 13 -7.47 2.96 2.86
N TRP A 14 -8.61 2.36 3.17
CA TRP A 14 -9.00 2.07 4.55
C TRP A 14 -7.95 1.16 5.20
N ASN A 15 -7.27 1.69 6.22
CA ASN A 15 -6.11 1.06 6.87
C ASN A 15 -5.06 0.46 5.91
N HIS A 16 -4.90 1.09 4.72
CA HIS A 16 -4.05 0.60 3.64
C HIS A 16 -3.35 1.76 2.92
N GLY A 17 -2.34 2.36 3.58
CA GLY A 17 -1.63 3.55 3.10
C GLY A 17 -0.96 3.37 1.74
N ASN A 18 -0.51 2.15 1.40
CA ASN A 18 0.15 1.86 0.12
C ASN A 18 -0.72 2.14 -1.11
N ALA A 19 -2.07 2.21 -0.95
CA ALA A 19 -2.96 2.58 -2.04
C ALA A 19 -2.64 3.98 -2.58
N HIS A 20 -2.24 4.94 -1.74
CA HIS A 20 -1.88 6.29 -2.17
C HIS A 20 -0.62 6.31 -3.03
N PHE A 21 0.43 5.62 -2.59
CA PHE A 21 1.64 5.45 -3.38
C PHE A 21 1.34 4.80 -4.74
N LEU A 22 0.60 3.67 -4.71
CA LEU A 22 0.27 2.94 -5.92
C LEU A 22 -0.53 3.78 -6.92
N ARG A 23 -1.53 4.52 -6.45
CA ARG A 23 -2.33 5.43 -7.32
C ARG A 23 -1.45 6.44 -8.02
N GLY A 24 -0.52 7.08 -7.30
CA GLY A 24 0.43 8.03 -7.89
C GLY A 24 1.34 7.38 -8.92
N VAL A 25 1.88 6.19 -8.64
CA VAL A 25 2.73 5.44 -9.58
C VAL A 25 1.97 5.09 -10.86
N LEU A 26 0.75 4.55 -10.74
CA LEU A 26 -0.04 4.15 -11.91
C LEU A 26 -0.42 5.37 -12.75
N ARG A 27 -0.79 6.49 -12.12
CA ARG A 27 -1.05 7.77 -12.80
C ARG A 27 0.16 8.24 -13.60
N GLU A 28 1.34 8.24 -13.00
CA GLU A 28 2.58 8.65 -13.63
C GLU A 28 2.95 7.74 -14.82
N LEU A 29 2.75 6.43 -14.68
CA LEU A 29 2.97 5.48 -15.76
C LEU A 29 2.01 5.72 -16.94
N ILE A 30 0.75 6.02 -16.66
CA ILE A 30 -0.23 6.39 -17.70
C ILE A 30 0.19 7.70 -18.39
N ALA A 31 0.61 8.71 -17.63
CA ALA A 31 1.09 9.98 -18.17
C ALA A 31 2.33 9.81 -19.09
N LYS A 32 3.16 8.79 -18.82
CA LYS A 32 4.29 8.41 -19.67
C LYS A 32 3.90 7.55 -20.88
N GLY A 33 2.62 7.33 -21.13
CA GLY A 33 2.12 6.60 -22.29
C GLY A 33 2.13 5.07 -22.14
N HIS A 34 2.14 4.55 -20.94
CA HIS A 34 1.95 3.13 -20.68
C HIS A 34 0.47 2.78 -20.55
N GLU A 35 0.08 1.59 -20.98
CA GLU A 35 -1.21 1.00 -20.69
C GLU A 35 -1.08 0.30 -19.33
N VAL A 36 -1.85 0.74 -18.33
CA VAL A 36 -1.74 0.23 -16.97
C VAL A 36 -3.10 -0.21 -16.49
N GLU A 37 -3.17 -1.41 -15.92
CA GLU A 37 -4.37 -1.94 -15.28
C GLU A 37 -4.00 -2.56 -13.92
N ALA A 38 -4.72 -2.17 -12.87
CA ALA A 38 -4.61 -2.80 -11.58
C ALA A 38 -5.59 -3.97 -11.49
N TYR A 39 -5.20 -5.02 -10.75
CA TYR A 39 -6.01 -6.19 -10.47
C TYR A 39 -6.11 -6.35 -8.96
N GLU A 40 -7.33 -6.43 -8.45
CA GLU A 40 -7.62 -6.60 -7.03
C GLU A 40 -8.70 -7.66 -6.80
N PRO A 41 -8.70 -8.38 -5.68
CA PRO A 41 -9.78 -9.30 -5.35
C PRO A 41 -11.14 -8.59 -5.37
N SER A 42 -12.21 -9.32 -5.68
CA SER A 42 -13.57 -8.74 -5.69
C SER A 42 -13.98 -8.19 -4.34
N HIS A 43 -13.54 -8.85 -3.25
CA HIS A 43 -13.89 -8.52 -1.87
C HIS A 43 -12.67 -8.30 -0.98
N PRO A 44 -11.79 -7.30 -1.26
CA PRO A 44 -10.66 -7.04 -0.39
C PRO A 44 -11.16 -6.43 0.93
N TRP A 45 -10.55 -6.84 2.05
CA TRP A 45 -10.97 -6.40 3.39
C TRP A 45 -10.98 -4.87 3.53
N SER A 46 -10.08 -4.17 2.87
CA SER A 46 -10.02 -2.71 2.89
C SER A 46 -11.26 -2.06 2.26
N VAL A 47 -11.81 -2.63 1.18
CA VAL A 47 -13.06 -2.17 0.58
C VAL A 47 -14.25 -2.54 1.45
N GLN A 48 -14.27 -3.76 2.00
CA GLN A 48 -15.37 -4.21 2.87
C GLN A 48 -15.51 -3.30 4.09
N ASN A 49 -14.42 -3.02 4.80
CA ASN A 49 -14.44 -2.11 5.97
C ASN A 49 -14.80 -0.68 5.58
N LEU A 50 -14.31 -0.16 4.44
CA LEU A 50 -14.69 1.17 3.96
C LEU A 50 -16.19 1.27 3.70
N VAL A 51 -16.77 0.24 3.10
CA VAL A 51 -18.22 0.20 2.81
C VAL A 51 -19.03 -0.02 4.09
N GLU A 52 -18.52 -0.78 5.05
CA GLU A 52 -19.16 -0.94 6.36
C GLU A 52 -19.23 0.38 7.11
N ASP A 53 -18.14 1.16 7.12
CA ASP A 53 -18.07 2.44 7.83
C ASP A 53 -18.84 3.58 7.14
N HIS A 54 -18.86 3.62 5.79
CA HIS A 54 -19.29 4.79 5.02
C HIS A 54 -20.30 4.46 3.91
N GLY A 55 -20.74 3.21 3.78
CA GLY A 55 -21.55 2.74 2.67
C GLY A 55 -20.80 2.79 1.33
N GLU A 56 -21.49 2.50 0.23
CA GLU A 56 -20.93 2.57 -1.13
C GLU A 56 -20.42 3.98 -1.52
N ALA A 57 -20.94 5.01 -0.86
CA ALA A 57 -20.48 6.39 -1.04
C ALA A 57 -19.00 6.58 -0.63
N GLY A 58 -18.48 5.73 0.27
CA GLY A 58 -17.07 5.76 0.66
C GLY A 58 -16.08 5.56 -0.49
N LEU A 59 -16.52 4.97 -1.60
CA LEU A 59 -15.69 4.81 -2.80
C LEU A 59 -15.70 6.03 -3.74
N ALA A 60 -16.59 7.00 -3.54
CA ALA A 60 -16.69 8.17 -4.41
C ALA A 60 -15.41 9.02 -4.45
N PRO A 61 -14.74 9.33 -3.33
CA PRO A 61 -13.51 10.12 -3.34
C PRO A 61 -12.40 9.53 -4.22
N TYR A 62 -12.29 8.20 -4.24
CA TYR A 62 -11.34 7.53 -5.14
C TYR A 62 -11.70 7.75 -6.61
N ARG A 63 -12.97 7.54 -6.97
CA ARG A 63 -13.43 7.69 -8.36
C ARG A 63 -13.28 9.13 -8.87
N GLU A 64 -13.52 10.10 -7.99
CA GLU A 64 -13.38 11.53 -8.31
C GLU A 64 -11.92 11.96 -8.46
N ALA A 65 -11.05 11.50 -7.55
CA ALA A 65 -9.63 11.88 -7.56
C ALA A 65 -8.81 11.17 -8.64
N TYR A 66 -9.25 9.96 -9.08
CA TYR A 66 -8.50 9.10 -9.99
C TYR A 66 -9.36 8.50 -11.11
N PRO A 67 -10.05 9.34 -11.92
CA PRO A 67 -10.97 8.86 -12.97
C PRO A 67 -10.24 8.08 -14.08
N GLU A 68 -8.95 8.30 -14.26
CA GLU A 68 -8.12 7.62 -15.24
C GLU A 68 -7.64 6.23 -14.83
N LEU A 69 -7.65 5.92 -13.53
CA LEU A 69 -7.16 4.63 -13.05
C LEU A 69 -8.19 3.53 -13.25
N ARG A 70 -7.75 2.45 -13.86
CA ARG A 70 -8.56 1.26 -14.07
C ARG A 70 -8.20 0.19 -13.06
N SER A 71 -9.21 -0.35 -12.41
CA SER A 71 -9.09 -1.50 -11.53
C SER A 71 -10.08 -2.58 -11.98
N ARG A 72 -9.56 -3.77 -12.25
CA ARG A 72 -10.34 -4.97 -12.56
C ARG A 72 -10.35 -5.87 -11.34
N THR A 73 -11.55 -6.28 -10.95
CA THR A 73 -11.71 -7.27 -9.88
C THR A 73 -11.63 -8.69 -10.43
N TYR A 74 -11.18 -9.61 -9.60
CA TYR A 74 -11.18 -11.06 -9.89
C TYR A 74 -11.63 -11.86 -8.66
N GLU A 75 -12.24 -12.99 -8.90
CA GLU A 75 -12.63 -13.94 -7.85
C GLU A 75 -11.71 -15.15 -7.82
N ASP A 76 -11.20 -15.55 -8.97
CA ASP A 76 -10.31 -16.68 -9.08
C ASP A 76 -9.07 -16.40 -9.96
N PHE A 77 -8.16 -17.37 -9.99
CA PHE A 77 -6.91 -17.23 -10.74
C PHE A 77 -7.12 -17.17 -12.25
N LEU A 78 -8.15 -17.81 -12.81
CA LEU A 78 -8.38 -17.81 -14.25
C LEU A 78 -8.82 -16.43 -14.75
N GLU A 79 -9.67 -15.76 -13.99
CA GLU A 79 -10.10 -14.38 -14.29
C GLU A 79 -8.94 -13.40 -14.27
N LEU A 80 -7.94 -13.61 -13.38
CA LEU A 80 -6.73 -12.82 -13.32
C LEU A 80 -5.75 -13.20 -14.44
N ASP A 81 -5.56 -14.48 -14.72
CA ASP A 81 -4.51 -14.97 -15.59
C ASP A 81 -4.72 -14.57 -17.07
N LEU A 82 -5.96 -14.61 -17.53
CA LEU A 82 -6.26 -14.33 -18.94
C LEU A 82 -5.85 -12.92 -19.38
N PRO A 83 -6.26 -11.84 -18.68
CA PRO A 83 -5.81 -10.49 -19.02
C PRO A 83 -4.31 -10.27 -18.84
N LEU A 84 -3.68 -10.87 -17.81
CA LEU A 84 -2.24 -10.76 -17.58
C LEU A 84 -1.40 -11.39 -18.69
N SER A 85 -1.95 -12.36 -19.42
CA SER A 85 -1.23 -13.03 -20.53
C SER A 85 -0.79 -12.07 -21.64
N ASN A 86 -1.42 -10.91 -21.76
CA ASN A 86 -1.10 -9.88 -22.71
C ASN A 86 -0.20 -8.77 -22.16
N ALA A 87 0.20 -8.83 -20.90
CA ALA A 87 1.08 -7.83 -20.31
C ALA A 87 2.53 -8.00 -20.78
N ASP A 88 3.28 -6.89 -20.79
CA ASP A 88 4.73 -6.89 -20.96
C ASP A 88 5.43 -7.05 -19.62
N MET A 89 4.79 -6.53 -18.54
CA MET A 89 5.26 -6.60 -17.17
C MET A 89 4.09 -6.81 -16.20
N VAL A 90 4.32 -7.63 -15.19
CA VAL A 90 3.38 -7.87 -14.09
C VAL A 90 4.12 -7.62 -12.77
N ILE A 91 3.56 -6.75 -11.94
CA ILE A 91 4.05 -6.45 -10.60
C ILE A 91 3.04 -7.00 -9.60
N VAL A 92 3.52 -7.76 -8.62
CA VAL A 92 2.69 -8.41 -7.60
C VAL A 92 3.06 -7.88 -6.23
N HIS A 93 2.10 -7.23 -5.60
CA HIS A 93 2.28 -6.63 -4.28
C HIS A 93 2.28 -7.70 -3.17
N GLU A 94 3.07 -7.50 -2.14
CA GLU A 94 3.27 -8.44 -1.01
C GLU A 94 2.01 -8.67 -0.14
N TRP A 95 0.99 -7.81 -0.24
CA TRP A 95 -0.30 -8.00 0.44
C TRP A 95 -1.25 -8.97 -0.28
N ASN A 96 -0.79 -9.61 -1.35
CA ASN A 96 -1.52 -10.71 -1.96
C ASN A 96 -1.30 -12.02 -1.20
N GLU A 97 -2.21 -12.95 -1.37
CA GLU A 97 -2.11 -14.28 -0.78
C GLU A 97 -0.90 -15.06 -1.30
N PRO A 98 -0.16 -15.79 -0.44
CA PRO A 98 1.02 -16.56 -0.86
C PRO A 98 0.75 -17.55 -2.00
N TRP A 99 -0.45 -18.17 -2.02
CA TRP A 99 -0.83 -19.09 -3.09
C TRP A 99 -0.90 -18.40 -4.45
N LEU A 100 -1.36 -17.15 -4.50
CA LEU A 100 -1.47 -16.36 -5.73
C LEU A 100 -0.07 -15.99 -6.24
N VAL A 101 0.80 -15.51 -5.35
CA VAL A 101 2.21 -15.23 -5.66
C VAL A 101 2.88 -16.46 -6.26
N ALA A 102 2.73 -17.63 -5.62
CA ALA A 102 3.25 -18.89 -6.12
C ALA A 102 2.64 -19.30 -7.48
N ALA A 103 1.34 -19.09 -7.68
CA ALA A 103 0.68 -19.44 -8.95
C ALA A 103 1.20 -18.60 -10.12
N LEU A 104 1.39 -17.30 -9.94
CA LEU A 104 1.99 -16.41 -10.95
C LEU A 104 3.45 -16.79 -11.23
N GLY A 105 4.24 -17.12 -10.21
CA GLY A 105 5.60 -17.64 -10.37
C GLY A 105 5.64 -18.93 -11.19
N ARG A 106 4.76 -19.89 -10.88
CA ARG A 106 4.64 -21.13 -11.68
C ARG A 106 4.26 -20.86 -13.13
N LYS A 107 3.32 -19.93 -13.37
CA LYS A 107 2.94 -19.52 -14.71
C LYS A 107 4.11 -18.93 -15.48
N ARG A 108 4.89 -18.06 -14.84
CA ARG A 108 6.09 -17.47 -15.43
C ARG A 108 7.12 -18.52 -15.81
N ARG A 109 7.37 -19.51 -14.95
CA ARG A 109 8.27 -20.65 -15.25
C ARG A 109 7.79 -21.52 -16.41
N ARG A 110 6.47 -21.62 -16.63
CA ARG A 110 5.86 -22.38 -17.75
C ARG A 110 5.86 -21.62 -19.09
N GLY A 111 6.48 -20.44 -19.15
CA GLY A 111 6.70 -19.74 -20.40
C GLY A 111 5.83 -18.49 -20.62
N ALA A 112 5.19 -17.97 -19.60
CA ALA A 112 4.57 -16.63 -19.70
C ALA A 112 5.63 -15.60 -20.09
N ARG A 113 5.27 -14.67 -20.99
CA ARG A 113 6.25 -13.78 -21.64
C ARG A 113 6.52 -12.49 -20.85
N TYR A 114 5.62 -12.10 -19.96
CA TYR A 114 5.79 -10.89 -19.17
C TYR A 114 6.96 -10.98 -18.18
N THR A 115 7.62 -9.87 -17.90
CA THR A 115 8.52 -9.75 -16.76
C THR A 115 7.68 -9.78 -15.48
N LEU A 116 8.02 -10.64 -14.53
CA LEU A 116 7.30 -10.80 -13.27
C LEU A 116 8.13 -10.29 -12.11
N LEU A 117 7.63 -9.25 -11.42
CA LEU A 117 8.29 -8.62 -10.28
C LEU A 117 7.44 -8.74 -9.01
N PHE A 118 8.09 -9.00 -7.89
CA PHE A 118 7.49 -8.93 -6.56
C PHE A 118 7.75 -7.58 -5.95
N HIS A 119 6.74 -6.94 -5.34
CA HIS A 119 6.87 -5.63 -4.74
C HIS A 119 6.59 -5.70 -3.24
N ASP A 120 7.62 -5.42 -2.44
CA ASP A 120 7.55 -5.38 -0.98
C ASP A 120 7.67 -3.94 -0.47
N THR A 121 6.63 -3.49 0.22
CA THR A 121 6.49 -2.14 0.78
C THR A 121 6.48 -2.15 2.31
N HIS A 122 6.79 -3.28 2.96
CA HIS A 122 6.62 -3.43 4.40
C HIS A 122 7.90 -3.92 5.08
N HIS A 123 8.02 -3.66 6.38
CA HIS A 123 9.18 -4.06 7.18
C HIS A 123 9.18 -5.55 7.60
N ARG A 124 8.20 -6.35 7.17
CA ARG A 124 8.05 -7.75 7.63
C ARG A 124 9.26 -8.63 7.37
N ALA A 125 10.04 -8.36 6.33
CA ALA A 125 11.31 -9.10 6.12
C ALA A 125 12.31 -8.93 7.29
N VAL A 126 12.13 -7.88 8.12
CA VAL A 126 12.89 -7.64 9.36
C VAL A 126 12.13 -8.14 10.58
N SER A 127 10.87 -7.71 10.76
CA SER A 127 10.09 -7.93 11.98
C SER A 127 9.43 -9.32 12.06
N ASP A 128 9.07 -9.90 10.91
CA ASP A 128 8.47 -11.24 10.79
C ASP A 128 8.98 -11.95 9.52
N PRO A 129 10.25 -12.38 9.50
CA PRO A 129 10.84 -13.02 8.33
C PRO A 129 10.09 -14.27 7.85
N GLU A 130 9.45 -14.99 8.76
CA GLU A 130 8.71 -16.21 8.42
C GLU A 130 7.45 -15.90 7.61
N ALA A 131 6.78 -14.78 7.86
CA ALA A 131 5.65 -14.34 7.05
C ALA A 131 6.05 -14.11 5.59
N ILE A 132 7.24 -13.55 5.36
CA ILE A 132 7.76 -13.29 4.02
C ILE A 132 8.26 -14.58 3.35
N ARG A 133 8.86 -15.50 4.10
CA ARG A 133 9.32 -16.80 3.56
C ARG A 133 8.21 -17.72 3.06
N ARG A 134 6.95 -17.39 3.34
CA ARG A 134 5.79 -18.10 2.74
C ARG A 134 5.63 -17.83 1.25
N PHE A 135 6.22 -16.77 0.73
CA PHE A 135 6.13 -16.43 -0.69
C PHE A 135 7.14 -17.25 -1.50
N ASP A 136 6.64 -18.03 -2.46
CA ASP A 136 7.47 -18.71 -3.47
C ASP A 136 7.80 -17.72 -4.60
N LEU A 137 9.01 -17.18 -4.56
CA LEU A 137 9.52 -16.22 -5.54
C LEU A 137 10.38 -16.84 -6.63
N ASP A 138 10.53 -18.16 -6.69
CA ASP A 138 11.41 -18.84 -7.64
C ASP A 138 11.11 -18.51 -9.11
N GLY A 139 9.86 -18.23 -9.42
CA GLY A 139 9.42 -17.86 -10.77
C GLY A 139 9.53 -16.37 -11.08
N TYR A 140 9.93 -15.54 -10.13
CA TYR A 140 10.00 -14.10 -10.30
C TYR A 140 11.32 -13.68 -10.96
N ASP A 141 11.25 -12.67 -11.82
CA ASP A 141 12.41 -12.08 -12.48
C ASP A 141 13.16 -11.10 -11.58
N GLY A 142 12.48 -10.54 -10.55
CA GLY A 142 13.10 -9.64 -9.59
C GLY A 142 12.17 -9.23 -8.46
N VAL A 143 12.74 -8.47 -7.52
CA VAL A 143 12.06 -7.88 -6.36
C VAL A 143 12.24 -6.37 -6.38
N LEU A 144 11.16 -5.64 -6.14
CA LEU A 144 11.13 -4.22 -5.87
C LEU A 144 10.99 -4.05 -4.36
N ALA A 145 12.04 -3.61 -3.69
CA ALA A 145 12.07 -3.39 -2.24
C ALA A 145 12.02 -1.89 -1.93
N PHE A 146 11.19 -1.46 -0.97
CA PHE A 146 11.02 -0.03 -0.71
C PHE A 146 12.25 0.66 -0.09
N GLY A 147 13.27 -0.09 0.33
CA GLY A 147 14.48 0.49 0.91
C GLY A 147 15.69 -0.45 0.82
N GLU A 148 16.90 0.10 0.99
CA GLU A 148 18.15 -0.67 0.90
C GLU A 148 18.22 -1.79 1.93
N THR A 149 17.74 -1.57 3.15
CA THR A 149 17.73 -2.61 4.20
C THR A 149 16.98 -3.85 3.74
N LEU A 150 15.78 -3.69 3.16
CA LEU A 150 15.03 -4.79 2.60
C LEU A 150 15.73 -5.40 1.39
N ALA A 151 16.23 -4.57 0.49
CA ALA A 151 16.94 -5.05 -0.69
C ALA A 151 18.14 -5.93 -0.32
N GLU A 152 18.91 -5.58 0.71
CA GLU A 152 20.01 -6.39 1.21
C GLU A 152 19.55 -7.72 1.81
N ILE A 153 18.40 -7.74 2.51
CA ILE A 153 17.81 -8.97 3.04
C ILE A 153 17.43 -9.92 1.89
N TYR A 154 16.71 -9.41 0.89
CA TYR A 154 16.34 -10.20 -0.29
C TYR A 154 17.55 -10.71 -1.05
N ARG A 155 18.59 -9.91 -1.22
CA ARG A 155 19.87 -10.34 -1.85
C ARG A 155 20.52 -11.48 -1.07
N ARG A 156 20.60 -11.36 0.26
CA ARG A 156 21.17 -12.42 1.14
C ARG A 156 20.36 -13.71 1.11
N TRP A 157 19.05 -13.61 0.99
CA TRP A 157 18.17 -14.78 0.96
C TRP A 157 18.06 -15.40 -0.44
N GLY A 158 18.49 -14.72 -1.48
CA GLY A 158 18.43 -15.20 -2.86
C GLY A 158 17.02 -15.38 -3.42
N TRP A 159 16.05 -14.59 -2.91
CA TRP A 159 14.63 -14.77 -3.25
C TRP A 159 14.23 -14.20 -4.60
N GLY A 160 14.96 -13.30 -5.18
CA GLY A 160 14.75 -12.75 -6.50
C GLY A 160 16.00 -12.90 -7.36
N ARG A 161 15.84 -12.97 -8.66
CA ARG A 161 16.97 -12.96 -9.59
C ARG A 161 17.66 -11.60 -9.59
N ARG A 162 16.88 -10.53 -9.40
CA ARG A 162 17.32 -9.14 -9.30
C ARG A 162 16.54 -8.44 -8.20
N VAL A 163 17.20 -7.61 -7.44
CA VAL A 163 16.59 -6.81 -6.37
C VAL A 163 16.88 -5.35 -6.65
N PHE A 164 15.83 -4.57 -6.77
CA PHE A 164 15.87 -3.15 -7.03
C PHE A 164 15.30 -2.39 -5.84
N VAL A 165 15.90 -1.28 -5.47
CA VAL A 165 15.32 -0.35 -4.51
C VAL A 165 14.31 0.51 -5.25
N TRP A 166 13.09 0.54 -4.74
CA TRP A 166 12.02 1.37 -5.26
C TRP A 166 11.30 2.02 -4.08
N HIS A 167 11.77 3.20 -3.71
CA HIS A 167 11.21 3.96 -2.60
C HIS A 167 9.75 4.31 -2.83
N GLU A 168 8.96 4.25 -1.76
CA GLU A 168 7.64 4.83 -1.76
C GLU A 168 7.75 6.36 -1.86
N ALA A 169 6.81 6.96 -2.58
CA ALA A 169 6.73 8.39 -2.80
C ALA A 169 5.29 8.88 -2.72
N ALA A 170 5.11 10.14 -2.38
CA ALA A 170 3.79 10.77 -2.45
C ALA A 170 3.37 11.03 -3.89
N ASP A 171 2.08 10.90 -4.17
CA ASP A 171 1.48 11.41 -5.41
C ASP A 171 1.45 12.94 -5.36
N THR A 172 2.45 13.58 -5.98
CA THR A 172 2.60 15.04 -5.97
C THR A 172 1.55 15.77 -6.78
N SER A 173 0.77 15.08 -7.59
CA SER A 173 -0.38 15.68 -8.28
C SER A 173 -1.56 15.92 -7.34
N LEU A 174 -1.64 15.13 -6.27
CA LEU A 174 -2.67 15.24 -5.23
C LEU A 174 -2.12 15.92 -3.96
N PHE A 175 -0.95 15.49 -3.51
CA PHE A 175 -0.29 15.98 -2.30
C PHE A 175 0.80 17.00 -2.67
N HIS A 176 0.45 18.25 -2.76
CA HIS A 176 1.36 19.33 -3.12
C HIS A 176 1.29 20.47 -2.08
N PRO A 177 2.36 21.27 -1.93
CA PRO A 177 2.32 22.44 -1.09
C PRO A 177 1.17 23.38 -1.49
N PRO A 178 0.51 24.02 -0.50
CA PRO A 178 -0.54 24.99 -0.80
C PRO A 178 0.03 26.16 -1.61
N LYS A 179 -0.81 26.74 -2.47
CA LYS A 179 -0.45 27.94 -3.21
C LYS A 179 -0.53 29.15 -2.28
N GLY A 180 0.58 29.86 -2.13
CA GLY A 180 0.68 31.06 -1.28
C GLY A 180 1.19 30.75 0.13
N GLU A 181 1.34 31.81 0.92
CA GLU A 181 1.72 31.71 2.32
C GLU A 181 0.51 31.27 3.14
N THR A 182 0.62 30.13 3.79
CA THR A 182 -0.33 29.64 4.79
C THR A 182 0.32 29.66 6.15
N GLU A 183 -0.35 30.27 7.11
CA GLU A 183 0.06 30.16 8.51
C GLU A 183 -0.08 28.71 8.96
N ARG A 184 1.02 28.14 9.46
CA ARG A 184 1.04 26.79 10.01
C ARG A 184 0.87 26.88 11.51
N GLN A 185 -0.10 26.15 12.05
CA GLN A 185 -0.42 26.12 13.47
C GLN A 185 -0.50 24.69 13.97
N GLY A 186 0.01 24.48 15.21
CA GLY A 186 -0.14 23.21 15.89
C GLY A 186 0.65 22.05 15.29
N LEU A 187 0.21 20.88 15.67
CA LEU A 187 0.75 19.58 15.25
C LEU A 187 -0.36 18.79 14.57
N VAL A 188 0.01 17.94 13.63
CA VAL A 188 -0.93 17.00 13.00
C VAL A 188 -0.39 15.58 13.08
N TRP A 189 -1.25 14.66 13.46
CA TRP A 189 -1.00 13.24 13.38
C TRP A 189 -1.99 12.58 12.40
N ILE A 190 -1.49 11.83 11.43
CA ILE A 190 -2.32 11.06 10.50
C ILE A 190 -1.93 9.60 10.67
N GLY A 191 -2.81 8.79 11.25
CA GLY A 191 -2.53 7.38 11.50
C GLY A 191 -3.58 6.71 12.35
N ASN A 192 -3.60 5.37 12.32
CA ASN A 192 -4.48 4.57 13.14
C ASN A 192 -3.92 4.42 14.54
N TRP A 193 -4.80 4.25 15.54
CA TRP A 193 -4.35 4.00 16.91
C TRP A 193 -3.50 2.72 17.01
N GLY A 194 -3.97 1.64 16.35
CA GLY A 194 -3.24 0.37 16.34
C GLY A 194 -3.55 -0.53 17.54
N ASP A 195 -2.55 -1.24 17.98
CA ASP A 195 -2.56 -2.17 19.10
C ASP A 195 -1.96 -1.55 20.38
N ASP A 196 -1.78 -2.39 21.42
CA ASP A 196 -1.25 -1.94 22.72
C ASP A 196 0.19 -1.41 22.61
N GLU A 197 1.03 -2.01 21.76
CA GLU A 197 2.41 -1.54 21.53
C GLU A 197 2.38 -0.13 20.95
N ARG A 198 1.57 0.10 19.92
CA ARG A 198 1.39 1.42 19.33
C ARG A 198 0.80 2.43 20.31
N SER A 199 -0.10 2.00 21.18
CA SER A 199 -0.66 2.87 22.22
C SER A 199 0.43 3.45 23.12
N ALA A 200 1.39 2.63 23.56
CA ALA A 200 2.52 3.06 24.37
C ALA A 200 3.46 4.03 23.60
N GLU A 201 3.68 3.76 22.32
CA GLU A 201 4.48 4.63 21.45
C GLU A 201 3.79 5.98 21.21
N LEU A 202 2.50 6.00 20.93
CA LEU A 202 1.75 7.25 20.76
C LEU A 202 1.77 8.10 22.04
N GLU A 203 1.58 7.49 23.20
CA GLU A 203 1.72 8.20 24.48
C GLU A 203 3.10 8.82 24.62
N THR A 204 4.16 8.05 24.35
CA THR A 204 5.55 8.46 24.59
C THR A 204 6.06 9.48 23.57
N PHE A 205 5.74 9.27 22.28
CA PHE A 205 6.38 10.02 21.20
C PHE A 205 5.47 11.08 20.56
N LEU A 206 4.16 11.05 20.84
CA LEU A 206 3.22 12.02 20.29
C LEU A 206 2.53 12.85 21.39
N LEU A 207 1.79 12.18 22.30
CA LEU A 207 0.89 12.90 23.23
C LEU A 207 1.67 13.68 24.30
N ARG A 208 2.63 13.05 24.96
CA ARG A 208 3.46 13.75 25.97
C ARG A 208 4.30 14.90 25.37
N PRO A 209 4.98 14.74 24.22
CA PRO A 209 5.66 15.86 23.58
C PRO A 209 4.72 16.99 23.17
N ALA A 210 3.55 16.67 22.58
CA ALA A 210 2.56 17.68 22.20
C ALA A 210 2.11 18.49 23.42
N GLN A 211 1.79 17.82 24.52
CA GLN A 211 1.43 18.46 25.78
C GLN A 211 2.56 19.34 26.34
N ALA A 212 3.80 18.83 26.31
CA ALA A 212 4.95 19.55 26.84
C ALA A 212 5.23 20.86 26.09
N VAL A 213 4.97 20.90 24.77
CA VAL A 213 5.13 22.13 23.97
C VAL A 213 3.91 23.03 23.98
N GLY A 214 2.75 22.55 24.48
CA GLY A 214 1.52 23.33 24.58
C GLY A 214 0.92 23.73 23.22
N LEU A 215 1.16 22.93 22.18
CA LEU A 215 0.59 23.16 20.85
C LEU A 215 -0.68 22.33 20.64
N PRO A 216 -1.70 22.85 19.93
CA PRO A 216 -2.83 22.06 19.49
C PRO A 216 -2.38 20.85 18.67
N LEU A 217 -3.02 19.71 18.88
CA LEU A 217 -2.77 18.47 18.14
C LEU A 217 -4.03 17.98 17.45
N ASP A 218 -4.05 18.03 16.13
CA ASP A 218 -5.11 17.47 15.30
C ASP A 218 -4.79 16.03 14.94
N ILE A 219 -5.75 15.12 15.14
CA ILE A 219 -5.57 13.68 14.94
C ILE A 219 -6.58 13.19 13.90
N TYR A 220 -6.07 12.55 12.85
CA TYR A 220 -6.84 11.94 11.78
C TYR A 220 -6.49 10.46 11.64
N GLY A 221 -7.49 9.59 11.70
CA GLY A 221 -7.29 8.15 11.54
C GLY A 221 -8.50 7.33 11.93
N VAL A 222 -8.34 6.02 11.92
CA VAL A 222 -9.38 5.03 12.25
C VAL A 222 -8.89 4.08 13.35
N ARG A 223 -9.80 3.22 13.85
CA ARG A 223 -9.51 2.19 14.85
C ARG A 223 -9.03 2.73 16.19
N TYR A 224 -9.59 3.85 16.60
CA TYR A 224 -9.37 4.37 17.96
C TYR A 224 -10.17 3.54 18.95
N PRO A 225 -9.57 3.10 20.07
CA PRO A 225 -10.28 2.33 21.11
C PRO A 225 -11.36 3.18 21.78
N ASP A 226 -12.37 2.52 22.32
CA ASP A 226 -13.39 3.15 23.16
C ASP A 226 -12.70 3.91 24.31
N GLY A 227 -13.05 5.17 24.49
CA GLY A 227 -12.41 6.03 25.48
C GLY A 227 -11.11 6.71 25.06
N ALA A 228 -10.58 6.45 23.86
CA ALA A 228 -9.41 7.19 23.33
C ALA A 228 -9.66 8.69 23.32
N GLN A 229 -10.87 9.14 22.99
CA GLN A 229 -11.23 10.56 23.05
C GLN A 229 -11.06 11.17 24.45
N GLN A 230 -11.34 10.41 25.53
CA GLN A 230 -11.13 10.87 26.90
C GLN A 230 -9.64 10.92 27.26
N ALA A 231 -8.84 9.98 26.77
CA ALA A 231 -7.40 10.01 26.94
C ALA A 231 -6.78 11.18 26.16
N LEU A 232 -7.21 11.39 24.93
CA LEU A 232 -6.78 12.49 24.07
C LEU A 232 -7.21 13.84 24.65
N ALA A 233 -8.43 13.99 25.15
CA ALA A 233 -8.92 15.22 25.78
C ALA A 233 -8.11 15.65 27.02
N ARG A 234 -7.35 14.77 27.65
CA ARG A 234 -6.42 15.11 28.74
C ARG A 234 -5.12 15.74 28.21
N HIS A 235 -4.80 15.55 26.94
CA HIS A 235 -3.55 15.96 26.31
C HIS A 235 -3.75 17.11 25.29
N VAL A 236 -5.00 17.38 24.90
CA VAL A 236 -5.35 18.49 24.00
C VAL A 236 -5.92 19.61 24.86
N ALA A 237 -5.22 20.73 24.93
CA ALA A 237 -5.66 21.92 25.64
C ALA A 237 -6.68 22.71 24.80
#